data_ca391418855f4957d1518ba867f74d52
#
_entry.id   ca391418855f4957d1518ba867f74d52
#
_cell.length_a   1.000
_cell.length_b   1.000
_cell.length_c   1.000
_cell.angle_alpha   90.00
_cell.angle_beta   90.00
_cell.angle_gamma   90.00
#
_symmetry.space_group_name_H-M   'P 1'
#
loop_
_entity.id
_entity.type
_entity.pdbx_description
1 polymer ?
#
loop_
_entity_poly.entity_id
_entity_poly.type
_entity_poly.pdbx_seq_one_letter_code
_entity_poly.pdbx_strand_id
1 'polypeptide(L)'
;MMKDLVVIGGGHAGCEAALAGARMGLDTLLLTLNMDGIALMACNPVIGGSAKGHLVRELDAMGGEMGRAIDDTFLQSRMLNMSKGPAVHALRAQADKQQYQNRMRTALMTQDNLTVRQGEVAAIDVENGHVTGVTTTTGQHISCKVAVVACGVYLRSQIIIGESITPGGPQGLMSAPNLSGSLTRIGFPLRRFKTGTPARIDVRTIDFDEMTPQPGDEPVTPFSFMTDRALHNTYACYLTWTTPETHDIIRRNLHRAPLYSGKIHGIGPRYCPSIEDKIVKFADKERHQVFLEPEGMQSREWYVQGMSTSLPEDVQWEMYRSVPGLRRCELTRLAYAIEYDCIDSRQLRPTLESLDVRGLFFAGQINGTSGYEEAAAQGLLAGMNAALTALGKPPIVLTRDQAYIGVLTDDLTTKGTDEPYRMMTSRAEHRLSLRQDNADLRLTRIAYEAGLATRERMERTERKASETAQLLGELRKAKYTPGVTLNDWLEKHHQPEAQNGLSAVELLKRPEITLSALAELSPEIRQFGKPAQEQAEISVKYEGYLERQETLIRHARQMEETLLPEDLPYEEVTGLRIEARQKLMKQRPRSLAAASRIPGVSPADVAVLMVFLEKHKGNA
;
A
#
# COMPACT_ATOMS: atom_id res chain seq x y z
N MET A 1 18.05 29.60 8.04
CA MET A 1 16.66 29.62 8.56
C MET A 1 16.30 28.22 9.01
N MET A 2 15.64 28.12 10.15
CA MET A 2 15.15 26.83 10.66
C MET A 2 13.91 26.42 9.89
N LYS A 3 13.85 25.19 9.41
CA LYS A 3 12.66 24.60 8.77
C LYS A 3 11.72 24.00 9.82
N ASP A 4 10.43 23.96 9.55
CA ASP A 4 9.52 23.22 10.42
C ASP A 4 9.69 21.72 10.19
N LEU A 5 9.72 21.29 8.92
CA LEU A 5 9.86 19.88 8.52
C LEU A 5 10.96 19.72 7.47
N VAL A 6 11.84 18.74 7.67
CA VAL A 6 12.76 18.25 6.63
C VAL A 6 12.38 16.81 6.26
N VAL A 7 12.17 16.56 4.96
CA VAL A 7 11.91 15.22 4.42
C VAL A 7 13.13 14.75 3.63
N ILE A 8 13.63 13.55 3.94
CA ILE A 8 14.85 12.97 3.36
C ILE A 8 14.47 11.86 2.39
N GLY A 9 14.56 12.14 1.10
CA GLY A 9 14.25 11.22 0.02
C GLY A 9 12.98 11.59 -0.76
N GLY A 10 13.09 11.67 -2.10
CA GLY A 10 12.01 12.06 -3.03
C GLY A 10 11.25 10.88 -3.65
N GLY A 11 11.25 9.68 -3.01
CA GLY A 11 10.40 8.56 -3.41
C GLY A 11 8.93 8.77 -3.04
N HIS A 12 8.06 7.78 -3.30
CA HIS A 12 6.61 7.90 -3.03
C HIS A 12 6.30 8.30 -1.58
N ALA A 13 7.03 7.73 -0.61
CA ALA A 13 6.86 8.11 0.79
C ALA A 13 7.25 9.59 1.05
N GLY A 14 8.39 10.02 0.53
CA GLY A 14 8.84 11.39 0.73
C GLY A 14 7.97 12.42 0.02
N CYS A 15 7.45 12.11 -1.17
CA CYS A 15 6.50 12.98 -1.87
C CYS A 15 5.24 13.21 -1.04
N GLU A 16 4.61 12.15 -0.55
CA GLU A 16 3.39 12.26 0.26
C GLU A 16 3.66 12.92 1.62
N ALA A 17 4.80 12.64 2.26
CA ALA A 17 5.16 13.27 3.52
C ALA A 17 5.40 14.79 3.37
N ALA A 18 6.10 15.20 2.31
CA ALA A 18 6.38 16.60 2.05
C ALA A 18 5.10 17.39 1.69
N LEU A 19 4.24 16.81 0.85
CA LEU A 19 2.94 17.39 0.50
C LEU A 19 2.05 17.52 1.74
N ALA A 20 1.99 16.50 2.60
CA ALA A 20 1.20 16.53 3.83
C ALA A 20 1.69 17.65 4.76
N GLY A 21 2.98 17.76 5.03
CA GLY A 21 3.54 18.82 5.87
C GLY A 21 3.25 20.22 5.34
N ALA A 22 3.50 20.44 4.05
CA ALA A 22 3.28 21.73 3.41
C ALA A 22 1.79 22.13 3.35
N ARG A 23 0.90 21.19 3.04
CA ARG A 23 -0.57 21.40 3.03
C ARG A 23 -1.12 21.73 4.42
N MET A 24 -0.49 21.21 5.47
CA MET A 24 -0.82 21.57 6.86
C MET A 24 -0.14 22.86 7.35
N GLY A 25 0.52 23.61 6.46
CA GLY A 25 1.06 24.95 6.71
C GLY A 25 2.50 25.02 7.21
N LEU A 26 3.25 23.90 7.21
CA LEU A 26 4.65 23.89 7.63
C LEU A 26 5.60 24.40 6.55
N ASP A 27 6.62 25.19 6.92
CA ASP A 27 7.79 25.45 6.07
C ASP A 27 8.59 24.17 5.87
N THR A 28 8.32 23.48 4.76
CA THR A 28 8.81 22.13 4.47
C THR A 28 9.94 22.14 3.46
N LEU A 29 10.99 21.38 3.72
CA LEU A 29 12.10 21.12 2.79
C LEU A 29 12.14 19.62 2.44
N LEU A 30 12.01 19.30 1.16
CA LEU A 30 12.29 17.96 0.64
C LEU A 30 13.71 17.93 0.06
N LEU A 31 14.56 17.06 0.61
CA LEU A 31 15.89 16.76 0.08
C LEU A 31 15.88 15.45 -0.68
N THR A 32 16.32 15.45 -1.92
CA THR A 32 16.43 14.26 -2.77
C THR A 32 17.82 14.11 -3.38
N LEU A 33 18.31 12.86 -3.56
CA LEU A 33 19.58 12.59 -4.21
C LEU A 33 19.61 13.08 -5.66
N ASN A 34 18.47 12.99 -6.35
CA ASN A 34 18.33 13.36 -7.74
C ASN A 34 16.92 13.87 -8.01
N MET A 35 16.79 15.04 -8.64
CA MET A 35 15.52 15.66 -9.00
C MET A 35 14.73 14.82 -10.02
N ASP A 36 15.44 14.13 -10.93
CA ASP A 36 14.82 13.26 -11.92
C ASP A 36 14.45 11.88 -11.36
N GLY A 37 14.87 11.57 -10.13
CA GLY A 37 14.47 10.38 -9.37
C GLY A 37 13.23 10.56 -8.51
N ILE A 38 12.60 11.72 -8.49
CA ILE A 38 11.37 11.99 -7.71
C ILE A 38 10.26 11.08 -8.21
N ALA A 39 9.59 10.38 -7.26
CA ALA A 39 8.51 9.43 -7.53
C ALA A 39 8.84 8.35 -8.58
N LEU A 40 10.13 7.97 -8.68
CA LEU A 40 10.59 6.98 -9.65
C LEU A 40 9.91 5.63 -9.43
N MET A 41 9.27 5.11 -10.46
CA MET A 41 8.79 3.73 -10.51
C MET A 41 9.94 2.81 -10.96
N ALA A 42 10.83 2.48 -10.04
CA ALA A 42 12.05 1.74 -10.33
C ALA A 42 11.81 0.28 -10.72
N CYS A 43 10.73 -0.32 -10.23
CA CYS A 43 10.32 -1.68 -10.55
C CYS A 43 9.22 -1.66 -11.63
N ASN A 44 8.03 -2.12 -11.33
CA ASN A 44 6.90 -2.15 -12.27
C ASN A 44 6.23 -0.77 -12.39
N PRO A 45 5.74 -0.40 -13.59
CA PRO A 45 5.00 0.86 -13.78
C PRO A 45 3.50 0.69 -13.44
N VAL A 46 3.21 0.27 -12.22
CA VAL A 46 1.85 -0.08 -11.79
C VAL A 46 1.54 0.52 -10.43
N ILE A 47 0.35 1.10 -10.30
CA ILE A 47 -0.25 1.52 -9.03
C ILE A 47 -1.49 0.68 -8.75
N GLY A 48 -1.64 0.24 -7.50
CA GLY A 48 -2.76 -0.56 -7.07
C GLY A 48 -2.53 -2.08 -7.18
N GLY A 49 -3.63 -2.81 -7.18
CA GLY A 49 -3.66 -4.27 -7.04
C GLY A 49 -4.30 -4.72 -5.73
N SER A 50 -4.39 -6.02 -5.50
CA SER A 50 -5.04 -6.57 -4.29
C SER A 50 -4.45 -5.98 -3.01
N ALA A 51 -5.28 -5.42 -2.14
CA ALA A 51 -4.98 -4.61 -0.96
C ALA A 51 -4.29 -3.26 -1.25
N LYS A 52 -3.53 -3.15 -2.33
CA LYS A 52 -2.80 -1.93 -2.67
C LYS A 52 -3.72 -0.85 -3.22
N GLY A 53 -4.71 -1.22 -4.05
CA GLY A 53 -5.78 -0.31 -4.46
C GLY A 53 -6.53 0.29 -3.26
N HIS A 54 -6.70 -0.49 -2.18
CA HIS A 54 -7.27 0.00 -0.92
C HIS A 54 -6.39 1.07 -0.28
N LEU A 55 -5.06 0.84 -0.19
CA LEU A 55 -4.12 1.85 0.33
C LEU A 55 -4.16 3.15 -0.46
N VAL A 56 -4.21 3.09 -1.80
CA VAL A 56 -4.29 4.29 -2.65
C VAL A 56 -5.58 5.05 -2.43
N ARG A 57 -6.71 4.34 -2.31
CA ARG A 57 -8.01 4.96 -2.05
C ARG A 57 -8.06 5.58 -0.64
N GLU A 58 -7.46 4.95 0.36
CA GLU A 58 -7.35 5.50 1.72
C GLU A 58 -6.43 6.72 1.76
N LEU A 59 -5.29 6.65 1.08
CA LEU A 59 -4.38 7.78 0.89
C LEU A 59 -5.09 8.96 0.21
N ASP A 60 -5.82 8.71 -0.88
CA ASP A 60 -6.59 9.75 -1.58
C ASP A 60 -7.67 10.33 -0.67
N ALA A 61 -8.43 9.50 0.06
CA ALA A 61 -9.46 9.94 1.00
C ALA A 61 -8.92 10.93 2.05
N MET A 62 -7.67 10.75 2.45
CA MET A 62 -6.98 11.63 3.40
C MET A 62 -6.32 12.86 2.77
N GLY A 63 -6.36 12.99 1.44
CA GLY A 63 -5.80 14.15 0.74
C GLY A 63 -4.41 13.92 0.13
N GLY A 64 -3.98 12.64 -0.01
CA GLY A 64 -2.75 12.28 -0.73
C GLY A 64 -2.83 12.50 -2.23
N GLU A 65 -1.70 12.41 -2.91
CA GLU A 65 -1.54 12.80 -4.32
C GLU A 65 -1.52 11.62 -5.29
N MET A 66 -1.08 10.43 -4.86
CA MET A 66 -0.89 9.26 -5.72
C MET A 66 -2.15 8.87 -6.50
N GLY A 67 -3.34 8.94 -5.87
CA GLY A 67 -4.61 8.60 -6.52
C GLY A 67 -4.94 9.55 -7.69
N ARG A 68 -4.72 10.84 -7.50
CA ARG A 68 -4.90 11.86 -8.55
C ARG A 68 -3.86 11.72 -9.67
N ALA A 69 -2.60 11.50 -9.27
CA ALA A 69 -1.51 11.37 -10.23
C ALA A 69 -1.69 10.16 -11.15
N ILE A 70 -2.14 9.02 -10.63
CA ILE A 70 -2.40 7.85 -11.48
C ILE A 70 -3.62 8.04 -12.37
N ASP A 71 -4.69 8.70 -11.91
CA ASP A 71 -5.85 9.02 -12.76
C ASP A 71 -5.49 9.95 -13.92
N ASP A 72 -4.48 10.79 -13.75
CA ASP A 72 -3.99 11.70 -14.79
C ASP A 72 -3.07 11.00 -15.82
N THR A 73 -2.47 9.85 -15.46
CA THR A 73 -1.31 9.31 -16.20
C THR A 73 -1.35 7.80 -16.47
N PHE A 74 -2.47 7.15 -16.21
CA PHE A 74 -2.56 5.71 -16.49
C PHE A 74 -2.70 5.41 -17.99
N LEU A 75 -2.26 4.23 -18.38
CA LEU A 75 -2.39 3.66 -19.73
C LEU A 75 -3.53 2.65 -19.81
N GLN A 76 -3.69 1.87 -18.75
CA GLN A 76 -4.70 0.83 -18.62
C GLN A 76 -5.12 0.71 -17.14
N SER A 77 -6.42 0.59 -16.89
CA SER A 77 -6.98 0.37 -15.55
C SER A 77 -7.93 -0.82 -15.53
N ARG A 78 -7.88 -1.59 -14.44
CA ARG A 78 -8.75 -2.73 -14.21
C ARG A 78 -9.18 -2.83 -12.74
N MET A 79 -10.40 -3.29 -12.52
CA MET A 79 -10.88 -3.75 -11.21
C MET A 79 -10.56 -5.23 -11.03
N LEU A 80 -9.70 -5.56 -10.09
CA LEU A 80 -9.36 -6.95 -9.76
C LEU A 80 -10.38 -7.57 -8.80
N ASN A 81 -10.46 -8.90 -8.83
CA ASN A 81 -11.29 -9.71 -7.91
C ASN A 81 -12.81 -9.46 -8.01
N MET A 82 -13.32 -9.01 -9.15
CA MET A 82 -14.76 -8.75 -9.36
C MET A 82 -15.65 -9.95 -8.99
N SER A 83 -15.20 -11.17 -9.24
CA SER A 83 -15.92 -12.40 -8.90
C SER A 83 -15.93 -12.75 -7.40
N LYS A 84 -15.16 -12.02 -6.56
CA LYS A 84 -14.98 -12.35 -5.13
C LYS A 84 -15.73 -11.43 -4.18
N GLY A 85 -16.47 -10.46 -4.70
CA GLY A 85 -17.24 -9.49 -3.94
C GLY A 85 -16.46 -8.25 -3.46
N PRO A 86 -17.17 -7.21 -2.99
CA PRO A 86 -16.65 -5.86 -2.79
C PRO A 86 -15.56 -5.76 -1.71
N ALA A 87 -15.50 -6.69 -0.77
CA ALA A 87 -14.47 -6.71 0.29
C ALA A 87 -13.03 -6.81 -0.24
N VAL A 88 -12.86 -7.28 -1.48
CA VAL A 88 -11.54 -7.50 -2.09
C VAL A 88 -11.43 -6.93 -3.50
N HIS A 89 -12.45 -6.22 -3.98
CA HIS A 89 -12.35 -5.44 -5.21
C HIS A 89 -11.20 -4.46 -5.07
N ALA A 90 -10.29 -4.42 -6.05
CA ALA A 90 -9.11 -3.58 -5.96
C ALA A 90 -8.72 -3.03 -7.32
N LEU A 91 -8.61 -1.71 -7.41
CA LEU A 91 -8.12 -1.03 -8.60
C LEU A 91 -6.65 -1.35 -8.84
N ARG A 92 -6.30 -1.52 -10.11
CA ARG A 92 -4.94 -1.64 -10.60
C ARG A 92 -4.80 -0.89 -11.91
N ALA A 93 -3.86 0.04 -11.98
CA ALA A 93 -3.58 0.82 -13.18
C ALA A 93 -2.12 0.69 -13.60
N GLN A 94 -1.93 0.50 -14.90
CA GLN A 94 -0.66 0.62 -15.59
C GLN A 94 -0.38 2.10 -15.82
N ALA A 95 0.75 2.61 -15.34
CA ALA A 95 1.12 4.01 -15.45
C ALA A 95 1.98 4.29 -16.69
N ASP A 96 1.78 5.44 -17.32
CA ASP A 96 2.86 6.10 -18.05
C ASP A 96 3.88 6.62 -17.03
N LYS A 97 4.99 5.94 -16.93
CA LYS A 97 5.99 6.14 -15.90
C LYS A 97 6.60 7.55 -15.90
N GLN A 98 6.87 8.09 -17.08
CA GLN A 98 7.42 9.44 -17.21
C GLN A 98 6.38 10.51 -16.89
N GLN A 99 5.16 10.34 -17.38
CA GLN A 99 4.06 11.27 -17.09
C GLN A 99 3.71 11.26 -15.60
N TYR A 100 3.69 10.09 -14.96
CA TYR A 100 3.46 9.97 -13.53
C TYR A 100 4.55 10.70 -12.72
N GLN A 101 5.83 10.50 -13.05
CA GLN A 101 6.93 11.22 -12.41
C GLN A 101 6.82 12.74 -12.59
N ASN A 102 6.54 13.19 -13.82
CA ASN A 102 6.36 14.60 -14.14
C ASN A 102 5.17 15.18 -13.36
N ARG A 103 4.06 14.44 -13.30
CA ARG A 103 2.86 14.86 -12.56
C ARG A 103 3.13 15.01 -11.05
N MET A 104 3.82 14.04 -10.45
CA MET A 104 4.21 14.09 -9.04
C MET A 104 5.22 15.23 -8.77
N ARG A 105 6.21 15.40 -9.65
CA ARG A 105 7.18 16.49 -9.55
C ARG A 105 6.49 17.85 -9.66
N THR A 106 5.54 18.01 -10.58
CA THR A 106 4.74 19.24 -10.69
C THR A 106 3.99 19.53 -9.41
N ALA A 107 3.31 18.52 -8.81
CA ALA A 107 2.60 18.70 -7.56
C ALA A 107 3.50 19.20 -6.42
N LEU A 108 4.73 18.68 -6.32
CA LEU A 108 5.71 19.14 -5.33
C LEU A 108 6.20 20.55 -5.61
N MET A 109 6.51 20.86 -6.88
CA MET A 109 7.09 22.16 -7.27
C MET A 109 6.10 23.32 -7.20
N THR A 110 4.81 23.03 -7.33
CA THR A 110 3.73 24.06 -7.27
C THR A 110 3.07 24.16 -5.90
N GLN A 111 3.47 23.29 -4.95
CA GLN A 111 2.90 23.31 -3.60
C GLN A 111 3.47 24.49 -2.79
N ASP A 112 2.60 25.34 -2.28
CA ASP A 112 2.98 26.39 -1.33
C ASP A 112 3.62 25.78 -0.07
N ASN A 113 4.51 26.54 0.58
CA ASN A 113 5.25 26.13 1.78
C ASN A 113 6.19 24.93 1.58
N LEU A 114 6.45 24.50 0.33
CA LEU A 114 7.35 23.40 0.01
C LEU A 114 8.53 23.86 -0.83
N THR A 115 9.74 23.60 -0.32
CA THR A 115 10.97 23.74 -1.09
C THR A 115 11.48 22.36 -1.44
N VAL A 116 11.75 22.10 -2.71
CA VAL A 116 12.39 20.85 -3.18
C VAL A 116 13.82 21.16 -3.58
N ARG A 117 14.79 20.39 -3.06
CA ARG A 117 16.21 20.62 -3.33
C ARG A 117 16.98 19.32 -3.49
N GLN A 118 17.87 19.31 -4.46
CA GLN A 118 18.82 18.20 -4.59
C GLN A 118 19.90 18.31 -3.51
N GLY A 119 20.18 17.18 -2.84
CA GLY A 119 21.21 17.07 -1.83
C GLY A 119 21.17 15.72 -1.13
N GLU A 120 22.33 15.18 -0.82
CA GLU A 120 22.47 13.97 -0.02
C GLU A 120 22.61 14.33 1.45
N VAL A 121 21.74 13.75 2.29
CA VAL A 121 21.85 13.85 3.75
C VAL A 121 22.84 12.79 4.24
N ALA A 122 23.88 13.25 4.91
CA ALA A 122 24.92 12.40 5.50
C ALA A 122 24.62 12.05 6.97
N ALA A 123 24.00 12.95 7.71
CA ALA A 123 23.70 12.75 9.12
C ALA A 123 22.38 13.37 9.55
N ILE A 124 21.79 12.78 10.59
CA ILE A 124 20.68 13.32 11.37
C ILE A 124 21.28 13.83 12.67
N ASP A 125 21.01 15.08 12.99
CA ASP A 125 21.53 15.74 14.16
C ASP A 125 20.51 15.63 15.30
N VAL A 126 20.96 15.08 16.43
CA VAL A 126 20.12 14.78 17.60
C VAL A 126 20.76 15.36 18.85
N GLU A 127 20.00 16.11 19.63
CA GLU A 127 20.40 16.64 20.93
C GLU A 127 19.36 16.31 21.99
N ASN A 128 19.80 15.79 23.12
CA ASN A 128 18.91 15.41 24.24
C ASN A 128 17.70 14.56 23.83
N GLY A 129 17.91 13.62 22.88
CA GLY A 129 16.83 12.75 22.40
C GLY A 129 15.82 13.42 21.46
N HIS A 130 16.13 14.60 20.92
CA HIS A 130 15.29 15.32 19.94
C HIS A 130 16.07 15.55 18.65
N VAL A 131 15.40 15.43 17.51
CA VAL A 131 15.98 15.88 16.24
C VAL A 131 16.12 17.40 16.23
N THR A 132 17.30 17.89 15.84
CA THR A 132 17.58 19.34 15.75
C THR A 132 17.89 19.78 14.34
N GLY A 133 18.22 18.85 13.44
CA GLY A 133 18.53 19.16 12.06
C GLY A 133 19.04 17.97 11.28
N VAL A 134 19.53 18.27 10.08
CA VAL A 134 20.23 17.32 9.22
C VAL A 134 21.49 17.98 8.64
N THR A 135 22.53 17.17 8.43
CA THR A 135 23.76 17.60 7.79
C THR A 135 23.94 16.91 6.45
N THR A 136 24.18 17.69 5.39
CA THR A 136 24.41 17.16 4.04
C THR A 136 25.86 16.69 3.84
N THR A 137 26.13 15.90 2.81
CA THR A 137 27.50 15.48 2.42
C THR A 137 28.41 16.65 2.08
N THR A 138 27.86 17.81 1.71
CA THR A 138 28.62 19.04 1.45
C THR A 138 28.92 19.84 2.72
N GLY A 139 28.54 19.32 3.90
CA GLY A 139 28.78 19.96 5.20
C GLY A 139 27.75 21.02 5.59
N GLN A 140 26.70 21.22 4.83
CA GLN A 140 25.65 22.17 5.20
C GLN A 140 24.74 21.61 6.29
N HIS A 141 24.67 22.28 7.42
CA HIS A 141 23.69 22.01 8.47
C HIS A 141 22.37 22.75 8.19
N ILE A 142 21.24 22.04 8.35
CA ILE A 142 19.88 22.53 8.16
C ILE A 142 19.08 22.20 9.40
N SER A 143 18.83 23.21 10.24
CA SER A 143 18.02 23.06 11.46
C SER A 143 16.55 22.79 11.13
N CYS A 144 15.91 21.90 11.88
CA CYS A 144 14.47 21.63 11.75
C CYS A 144 13.84 21.25 13.09
N LYS A 145 12.52 21.41 13.20
CA LYS A 145 11.74 20.94 14.35
C LYS A 145 11.50 19.46 14.31
N VAL A 146 11.18 18.93 13.11
CA VAL A 146 10.89 17.51 12.86
C VAL A 146 11.50 17.06 11.53
N ALA A 147 11.81 15.76 11.42
CA ALA A 147 12.33 15.18 10.19
C ALA A 147 11.63 13.86 9.85
N VAL A 148 11.45 13.59 8.54
CA VAL A 148 10.94 12.31 8.01
C VAL A 148 12.00 11.67 7.14
N VAL A 149 12.42 10.44 7.48
CA VAL A 149 13.38 9.64 6.71
C VAL A 149 12.61 8.72 5.76
N ALA A 150 12.73 8.98 4.46
CA ALA A 150 12.01 8.30 3.38
C ALA A 150 12.96 7.86 2.24
N CYS A 151 14.14 7.34 2.61
CA CYS A 151 15.26 7.09 1.70
C CYS A 151 15.14 5.81 0.85
N GLY A 152 14.03 5.06 0.94
CA GLY A 152 13.74 3.93 0.05
C GLY A 152 14.82 2.85 0.08
N VAL A 153 15.28 2.44 -1.12
CA VAL A 153 16.29 1.38 -1.31
C VAL A 153 17.72 1.92 -1.44
N TYR A 154 17.98 3.20 -1.10
CA TYR A 154 19.25 3.85 -1.45
C TYR A 154 20.33 3.72 -0.36
N LEU A 155 20.00 3.26 0.85
CA LEU A 155 20.96 3.14 1.95
C LEU A 155 21.93 1.99 1.71
N ARG A 156 23.23 2.32 1.54
CA ARG A 156 24.31 1.37 1.20
C ARG A 156 23.89 0.36 0.13
N SER A 157 23.13 0.85 -0.85
CA SER A 157 22.58 -0.01 -1.88
C SER A 157 23.63 -0.49 -2.87
N GLN A 158 23.41 -1.71 -3.37
CA GLN A 158 24.23 -2.31 -4.42
C GLN A 158 23.38 -3.08 -5.42
N ILE A 159 23.73 -2.93 -6.69
CA ILE A 159 23.13 -3.64 -7.82
C ILE A 159 23.89 -4.93 -8.07
N ILE A 160 23.17 -6.04 -8.28
CA ILE A 160 23.74 -7.37 -8.42
C ILE A 160 23.19 -8.02 -9.70
N ILE A 161 24.10 -8.37 -10.64
CA ILE A 161 23.81 -9.10 -11.88
C ILE A 161 24.88 -10.18 -12.02
N GLY A 162 24.53 -11.44 -11.84
CA GLY A 162 25.47 -12.55 -11.86
C GLY A 162 26.64 -12.33 -10.90
N GLU A 163 27.85 -12.29 -11.44
CA GLU A 163 29.07 -12.09 -10.69
C GLU A 163 29.35 -10.61 -10.36
N SER A 164 28.67 -9.67 -11.04
CA SER A 164 28.89 -8.24 -10.87
C SER A 164 28.11 -7.67 -9.69
N ILE A 165 28.81 -6.99 -8.79
CA ILE A 165 28.24 -6.25 -7.65
C ILE A 165 28.75 -4.82 -7.72
N THR A 166 27.85 -3.87 -7.90
CA THR A 166 28.20 -2.46 -8.09
C THR A 166 27.45 -1.59 -7.06
N PRO A 167 28.12 -0.74 -6.28
CA PRO A 167 27.44 0.26 -5.46
C PRO A 167 26.57 1.17 -6.34
N GLY A 168 25.29 1.32 -5.98
CA GLY A 168 24.35 2.14 -6.75
C GLY A 168 22.90 1.88 -6.35
N GLY A 169 22.05 2.81 -6.76
CA GLY A 169 20.60 2.71 -6.65
C GLY A 169 19.94 2.24 -7.94
N PRO A 170 18.60 2.17 -7.98
CA PRO A 170 17.85 1.75 -9.16
C PRO A 170 18.18 2.61 -10.38
N GLN A 171 18.26 1.98 -11.56
CA GLN A 171 18.42 2.65 -12.85
C GLN A 171 19.68 3.54 -12.96
N GLY A 172 20.76 3.16 -12.30
CA GLY A 172 22.04 3.89 -12.34
C GLY A 172 22.09 5.13 -11.44
N LEU A 173 21.11 5.33 -10.57
CA LEU A 173 21.16 6.38 -9.56
C LEU A 173 22.20 6.06 -8.47
N MET A 174 22.63 7.09 -7.74
CA MET A 174 23.63 6.94 -6.67
C MET A 174 23.06 6.22 -5.45
N SER A 175 23.93 5.55 -4.69
CA SER A 175 23.67 5.05 -3.34
C SER A 175 23.93 6.15 -2.30
N ALA A 176 23.30 6.08 -1.13
CA ALA A 176 23.51 6.98 0.02
C ALA A 176 24.12 6.22 1.21
N PRO A 177 25.42 5.94 1.21
CA PRO A 177 26.04 5.13 2.27
C PRO A 177 26.22 5.87 3.60
N ASN A 178 26.34 7.19 3.58
CA ASN A 178 26.68 7.98 4.79
C ASN A 178 25.57 7.98 5.82
N LEU A 179 24.30 8.06 5.40
CA LEU A 179 23.15 8.10 6.29
C LEU A 179 22.99 6.80 7.09
N SER A 180 23.37 5.63 6.53
CA SER A 180 23.38 4.35 7.27
C SER A 180 24.23 4.43 8.53
N GLY A 181 25.43 5.00 8.44
CA GLY A 181 26.31 5.19 9.58
C GLY A 181 25.75 6.16 10.63
N SER A 182 25.05 7.21 10.18
CA SER A 182 24.39 8.14 11.09
C SER A 182 23.25 7.47 11.85
N LEU A 183 22.37 6.72 11.15
CA LEU A 183 21.29 5.97 11.78
C LEU A 183 21.81 5.00 12.85
N THR A 184 22.89 4.27 12.57
CA THR A 184 23.49 3.35 13.54
C THR A 184 24.00 4.10 14.77
N ARG A 185 24.64 5.28 14.62
CA ARG A 185 25.13 6.09 15.74
C ARG A 185 24.03 6.62 16.65
N ILE A 186 22.85 6.93 16.10
CA ILE A 186 21.70 7.41 16.88
C ILE A 186 20.80 6.27 17.39
N GLY A 187 21.26 5.01 17.29
CA GLY A 187 20.61 3.87 17.95
C GLY A 187 19.73 2.98 17.07
N PHE A 188 19.77 3.14 15.72
CA PHE A 188 19.01 2.28 14.82
C PHE A 188 19.86 1.14 14.27
N PRO A 189 19.70 -0.11 14.76
CA PRO A 189 20.31 -1.27 14.13
C PRO A 189 19.74 -1.49 12.75
N LEU A 190 20.61 -1.67 11.77
CA LEU A 190 20.22 -1.86 10.37
C LEU A 190 20.16 -3.35 10.01
N ARG A 191 19.20 -3.68 9.18
CA ARG A 191 19.03 -5.00 8.56
C ARG A 191 19.25 -4.88 7.07
N ARG A 192 19.56 -6.01 6.41
CA ARG A 192 19.79 -6.08 4.99
C ARG A 192 18.62 -6.75 4.28
N PHE A 193 17.93 -6.03 3.40
CA PHE A 193 16.90 -6.58 2.52
C PHE A 193 17.31 -6.52 1.05
N LYS A 194 16.65 -7.34 0.24
CA LYS A 194 16.83 -7.31 -1.21
C LYS A 194 15.48 -7.21 -1.92
N THR A 195 15.48 -6.60 -3.08
CA THR A 195 14.40 -6.69 -4.07
C THR A 195 15.01 -6.88 -5.45
N GLY A 196 14.20 -6.89 -6.50
CA GLY A 196 14.69 -7.05 -7.86
C GLY A 196 13.68 -6.52 -8.87
N THR A 197 14.12 -6.41 -10.10
CA THR A 197 13.32 -5.98 -11.24
C THR A 197 13.66 -6.85 -12.46
N PRO A 198 12.70 -7.16 -13.36
CA PRO A 198 12.99 -7.81 -14.62
C PRO A 198 13.63 -6.87 -15.65
N ALA A 199 14.03 -7.42 -16.79
CA ALA A 199 14.54 -6.66 -17.92
C ALA A 199 13.45 -5.76 -18.55
N ARG A 200 13.90 -4.80 -19.34
CA ARG A 200 13.07 -4.03 -20.29
C ARG A 200 13.42 -4.46 -21.71
N ILE A 201 12.42 -4.49 -22.55
CA ILE A 201 12.53 -4.97 -23.93
C ILE A 201 12.05 -3.88 -24.89
N ASP A 202 12.76 -3.72 -26.01
CA ASP A 202 12.32 -2.84 -27.09
C ASP A 202 11.06 -3.41 -27.75
N VAL A 203 9.98 -2.66 -27.74
CA VAL A 203 8.66 -3.06 -28.28
C VAL A 203 8.72 -3.51 -29.75
N ARG A 204 9.64 -2.97 -30.55
CA ARG A 204 9.78 -3.32 -31.96
C ARG A 204 10.25 -4.75 -32.19
N THR A 205 10.71 -5.42 -31.12
CA THR A 205 11.24 -6.79 -31.17
C THR A 205 10.32 -7.79 -30.50
N ILE A 206 9.13 -7.35 -30.08
CA ILE A 206 8.08 -8.18 -29.49
C ILE A 206 7.11 -8.64 -30.57
N ASP A 207 6.82 -9.94 -30.60
CA ASP A 207 5.80 -10.53 -31.44
C ASP A 207 4.49 -10.71 -30.63
N PHE A 208 3.59 -9.73 -30.72
CA PHE A 208 2.34 -9.73 -29.98
C PHE A 208 1.32 -10.77 -30.48
N ASP A 209 1.48 -11.30 -31.68
CA ASP A 209 0.58 -12.33 -32.23
C ASP A 209 0.73 -13.67 -31.48
N GLU A 210 1.87 -13.91 -30.84
CA GLU A 210 2.10 -15.07 -29.95
C GLU A 210 1.59 -14.83 -28.48
N MET A 211 0.91 -13.72 -28.20
CA MET A 211 0.50 -13.34 -26.85
C MET A 211 -1.01 -13.07 -26.75
N THR A 212 -1.55 -13.15 -25.55
CA THR A 212 -2.96 -12.87 -25.29
C THR A 212 -3.11 -11.42 -24.79
N PRO A 213 -3.85 -10.54 -25.51
CA PRO A 213 -4.09 -9.19 -25.07
C PRO A 213 -4.92 -9.16 -23.78
N GLN A 214 -4.59 -8.22 -22.90
CA GLN A 214 -5.26 -7.98 -21.63
C GLN A 214 -5.74 -6.52 -21.60
N PRO A 215 -6.95 -6.22 -22.12
CA PRO A 215 -7.48 -4.87 -22.13
C PRO A 215 -7.83 -4.38 -20.71
N GLY A 216 -7.99 -3.06 -20.57
CA GLY A 216 -8.57 -2.46 -19.38
C GLY A 216 -10.09 -2.63 -19.30
N ASP A 217 -10.67 -2.21 -18.20
CA ASP A 217 -12.11 -2.20 -18.00
C ASP A 217 -12.74 -0.94 -18.60
N GLU A 218 -13.96 -1.05 -19.13
CA GLU A 218 -14.78 0.06 -19.57
C GLU A 218 -16.20 -0.07 -18.96
N PRO A 219 -16.71 0.98 -18.31
CA PRO A 219 -16.06 2.25 -18.02
C PRO A 219 -14.95 2.14 -16.95
N VAL A 220 -13.97 3.03 -17.02
CA VAL A 220 -12.88 3.09 -16.04
C VAL A 220 -13.37 3.69 -14.71
N THR A 221 -13.09 3.02 -13.61
CA THR A 221 -13.30 3.56 -12.27
C THR A 221 -12.05 4.34 -11.82
N PRO A 222 -12.18 5.62 -11.43
CA PRO A 222 -11.03 6.41 -10.97
C PRO A 222 -10.50 5.97 -9.60
N PHE A 223 -9.21 6.19 -9.35
CA PHE A 223 -8.62 6.02 -8.02
C PHE A 223 -8.99 7.16 -7.07
N SER A 224 -8.99 8.40 -7.55
CA SER A 224 -9.32 9.54 -6.71
C SER A 224 -10.83 9.78 -6.60
N PHE A 225 -11.28 10.06 -5.38
CA PHE A 225 -12.64 10.53 -5.12
C PHE A 225 -12.91 11.95 -5.66
N MET A 226 -11.85 12.62 -6.13
CA MET A 226 -11.93 13.97 -6.70
C MET A 226 -11.92 14.00 -8.23
N THR A 227 -11.81 12.84 -8.88
CA THR A 227 -11.78 12.74 -10.35
C THR A 227 -13.20 12.62 -10.89
N ASP A 228 -13.69 13.67 -11.55
CA ASP A 228 -15.05 13.73 -12.15
C ASP A 228 -15.06 13.48 -13.66
N ARG A 229 -13.90 13.61 -14.34
CA ARG A 229 -13.81 13.42 -15.79
C ARG A 229 -13.90 11.94 -16.16
N ALA A 230 -14.44 11.66 -17.34
CA ALA A 230 -14.37 10.32 -17.91
C ALA A 230 -12.92 9.92 -18.19
N LEU A 231 -12.59 8.69 -17.83
CA LEU A 231 -11.28 8.09 -18.02
C LEU A 231 -11.36 6.99 -19.08
N HIS A 232 -10.31 6.85 -19.90
CA HIS A 232 -10.26 5.89 -21.01
C HIS A 232 -8.93 5.17 -21.04
N ASN A 233 -8.97 3.86 -21.29
CA ASN A 233 -7.79 3.07 -21.54
C ASN A 233 -7.18 3.40 -22.90
N THR A 234 -5.85 3.48 -22.98
CA THR A 234 -5.12 3.80 -24.22
C THR A 234 -4.26 2.63 -24.71
N TYR A 235 -3.90 1.71 -23.82
CA TYR A 235 -3.09 0.55 -24.13
C TYR A 235 -3.68 -0.73 -23.53
N ALA A 236 -3.22 -1.87 -24.03
CA ALA A 236 -3.41 -3.18 -23.41
C ALA A 236 -2.07 -3.72 -22.91
N CYS A 237 -2.08 -4.52 -21.84
CA CYS A 237 -0.99 -5.40 -21.50
C CYS A 237 -1.14 -6.72 -22.26
N TYR A 238 -0.08 -7.54 -22.30
CA TYR A 238 -0.12 -8.83 -22.95
C TYR A 238 0.36 -9.94 -22.04
N LEU A 239 -0.29 -11.09 -22.13
CA LEU A 239 0.03 -12.29 -21.36
C LEU A 239 0.73 -13.33 -22.25
N THR A 240 1.84 -13.83 -21.80
CA THR A 240 2.53 -15.02 -22.33
C THR A 240 3.00 -15.92 -21.18
N TRP A 241 3.80 -16.92 -21.45
CA TRP A 241 4.19 -17.93 -20.48
C TRP A 241 5.66 -18.34 -20.65
N THR A 242 6.32 -18.73 -19.57
CA THR A 242 7.59 -19.44 -19.67
C THR A 242 7.37 -20.82 -20.29
N THR A 243 8.43 -21.38 -20.85
CA THR A 243 8.44 -22.71 -21.48
C THR A 243 9.32 -23.68 -20.69
N PRO A 244 9.25 -25.00 -20.95
CA PRO A 244 10.21 -25.96 -20.42
C PRO A 244 11.67 -25.58 -20.73
N GLU A 245 11.95 -25.06 -21.94
CA GLU A 245 13.26 -24.54 -22.33
C GLU A 245 13.71 -23.40 -21.43
N THR A 246 12.81 -22.44 -21.13
CA THR A 246 13.10 -21.35 -20.17
C THR A 246 13.51 -21.91 -18.81
N HIS A 247 12.78 -22.92 -18.33
CA HIS A 247 13.09 -23.55 -17.05
C HIS A 247 14.42 -24.29 -17.05
N ASP A 248 14.76 -24.96 -18.14
CA ASP A 248 16.03 -25.70 -18.28
C ASP A 248 17.23 -24.77 -18.37
N ILE A 249 17.11 -23.65 -19.09
CA ILE A 249 18.14 -22.60 -19.13
C ILE A 249 18.43 -22.11 -17.71
N ILE A 250 17.40 -21.80 -16.94
CA ILE A 250 17.54 -21.29 -15.57
C ILE A 250 18.13 -22.36 -14.65
N ARG A 251 17.64 -23.61 -14.71
CA ARG A 251 18.14 -24.71 -13.86
C ARG A 251 19.64 -24.99 -14.08
N ARG A 252 20.10 -24.99 -15.33
CA ARG A 252 21.52 -25.21 -15.66
C ARG A 252 22.42 -24.10 -15.08
N ASN A 253 21.90 -22.90 -14.90
CA ASN A 253 22.63 -21.73 -14.46
C ASN A 253 22.37 -21.33 -12.98
N LEU A 254 21.66 -22.14 -12.19
CA LEU A 254 21.37 -21.84 -10.77
C LEU A 254 22.64 -21.61 -9.95
N HIS A 255 23.73 -22.32 -10.25
CA HIS A 255 25.03 -22.15 -9.58
C HIS A 255 25.66 -20.76 -9.81
N ARG A 256 25.25 -20.05 -10.87
CA ARG A 256 25.66 -18.67 -11.19
C ARG A 256 24.70 -17.62 -10.64
N ALA A 257 23.54 -18.04 -10.12
CA ALA A 257 22.57 -17.11 -9.56
C ALA A 257 23.07 -16.58 -8.20
N PRO A 258 23.16 -15.24 -8.02
CA PRO A 258 23.65 -14.63 -6.78
C PRO A 258 22.94 -15.07 -5.52
N LEU A 259 21.65 -15.38 -5.62
CA LEU A 259 20.85 -15.88 -4.52
C LEU A 259 21.31 -17.27 -4.03
N TYR A 260 21.71 -18.15 -4.97
CA TYR A 260 22.12 -19.53 -4.68
C TYR A 260 23.63 -19.68 -4.47
N SER A 261 24.42 -18.74 -4.98
CA SER A 261 25.89 -18.71 -4.79
C SER A 261 26.34 -17.99 -3.52
N GLY A 262 25.41 -17.52 -2.67
CA GLY A 262 25.71 -16.86 -1.41
C GLY A 262 26.20 -15.41 -1.53
N LYS A 263 26.11 -14.78 -2.72
CA LYS A 263 26.50 -13.38 -2.92
C LYS A 263 25.46 -12.38 -2.43
N ILE A 264 24.19 -12.78 -2.39
CA ILE A 264 23.09 -12.01 -1.82
C ILE A 264 22.92 -12.43 -0.36
N HIS A 265 23.05 -11.47 0.56
CA HIS A 265 22.86 -11.64 1.98
C HIS A 265 21.49 -11.15 2.46
N GLY A 266 20.89 -10.22 1.72
CA GLY A 266 19.60 -9.62 2.03
C GLY A 266 18.44 -10.58 1.79
N ILE A 267 17.46 -10.56 2.71
CA ILE A 267 16.24 -11.35 2.58
C ILE A 267 15.33 -10.71 1.54
N GLY A 268 14.83 -11.53 0.59
CA GLY A 268 13.94 -11.09 -0.48
C GLY A 268 12.46 -11.20 -0.14
N PRO A 269 11.57 -10.50 -0.86
CA PRO A 269 10.14 -10.53 -0.62
C PRO A 269 9.53 -11.88 -1.02
N ARG A 270 8.77 -12.49 -0.11
CA ARG A 270 8.09 -13.78 -0.30
C ARG A 270 7.12 -13.79 -1.47
N TYR A 271 6.40 -12.68 -1.69
CA TYR A 271 5.33 -12.58 -2.69
C TYR A 271 5.77 -11.97 -4.03
N CYS A 272 7.06 -11.74 -4.21
CA CYS A 272 7.66 -11.35 -5.47
C CYS A 272 8.99 -12.11 -5.66
N PRO A 273 8.93 -13.45 -5.71
CA PRO A 273 10.14 -14.24 -5.91
C PRO A 273 10.70 -13.95 -7.30
N SER A 274 12.01 -14.07 -7.44
CA SER A 274 12.66 -14.10 -8.76
C SER A 274 12.20 -15.32 -9.57
N ILE A 275 12.43 -15.30 -10.87
CA ILE A 275 12.00 -16.43 -11.72
C ILE A 275 12.74 -17.73 -11.35
N GLU A 276 14.02 -17.65 -10.99
CA GLU A 276 14.79 -18.80 -10.50
C GLU A 276 14.19 -19.38 -9.22
N ASP A 277 13.73 -18.54 -8.30
CA ASP A 277 13.02 -18.97 -7.08
C ASP A 277 11.69 -19.67 -7.37
N LYS A 278 10.92 -19.16 -8.37
CA LYS A 278 9.67 -19.78 -8.78
C LYS A 278 9.91 -21.20 -9.33
N ILE A 279 10.91 -21.34 -10.19
CA ILE A 279 11.25 -22.62 -10.82
C ILE A 279 11.75 -23.66 -9.82
N VAL A 280 12.46 -23.22 -8.78
CA VAL A 280 12.92 -24.13 -7.71
C VAL A 280 11.79 -24.48 -6.75
N LYS A 281 11.03 -23.48 -6.25
CA LYS A 281 9.98 -23.67 -5.24
C LYS A 281 8.71 -24.32 -5.80
N PHE A 282 8.43 -24.14 -7.09
CA PHE A 282 7.26 -24.67 -7.78
C PHE A 282 7.67 -25.51 -8.99
N ALA A 283 8.57 -26.47 -8.74
CA ALA A 283 9.16 -27.32 -9.77
C ALA A 283 8.14 -28.20 -10.52
N ASP A 284 6.96 -28.42 -9.93
CA ASP A 284 5.82 -29.15 -10.51
C ASP A 284 5.04 -28.31 -11.54
N LYS A 285 5.28 -27.01 -11.62
CA LYS A 285 4.62 -26.12 -12.59
C LYS A 285 5.35 -26.14 -13.93
N GLU A 286 4.63 -26.52 -14.98
CA GLU A 286 5.17 -26.57 -16.35
C GLU A 286 5.47 -25.18 -16.92
N ARG A 287 4.76 -24.14 -16.45
CA ARG A 287 4.89 -22.77 -16.93
C ARG A 287 4.49 -21.75 -15.88
N HIS A 288 5.06 -20.55 -15.98
CA HIS A 288 4.73 -19.37 -15.18
C HIS A 288 4.24 -18.24 -16.08
N GLN A 289 3.28 -17.46 -15.57
CA GLN A 289 2.75 -16.27 -16.27
C GLN A 289 3.82 -15.20 -16.41
N VAL A 290 3.86 -14.61 -17.60
CA VAL A 290 4.70 -13.47 -17.97
C VAL A 290 3.80 -12.40 -18.57
N PHE A 291 3.83 -11.18 -18.00
CA PHE A 291 3.06 -10.05 -18.55
C PHE A 291 4.02 -9.05 -19.17
N LEU A 292 3.67 -8.60 -20.37
CA LEU A 292 4.30 -7.49 -21.04
C LEU A 292 3.51 -6.23 -20.74
N GLU A 293 4.15 -5.26 -20.12
CA GLU A 293 3.53 -4.03 -19.62
C GLU A 293 4.23 -2.80 -20.21
N PRO A 294 3.53 -1.89 -20.93
CA PRO A 294 4.13 -0.68 -21.48
C PRO A 294 4.61 0.24 -20.35
N GLU A 295 5.79 0.84 -20.49
CA GLU A 295 6.32 1.82 -19.53
C GLU A 295 5.91 3.28 -19.83
N GLY A 296 5.25 3.54 -20.97
CA GLY A 296 4.77 4.87 -21.32
C GLY A 296 4.34 4.98 -22.80
N MET A 297 3.54 5.99 -23.12
CA MET A 297 3.06 6.23 -24.49
C MET A 297 4.19 6.56 -25.48
N GLN A 298 5.21 7.25 -25.00
CA GLN A 298 6.38 7.64 -25.80
C GLN A 298 7.60 6.74 -25.58
N SER A 299 7.46 5.75 -24.69
CA SER A 299 8.53 4.79 -24.40
C SER A 299 8.48 3.61 -25.36
N ARG A 300 9.65 3.17 -25.82
CA ARG A 300 9.78 1.89 -26.50
C ARG A 300 10.09 0.74 -25.55
N GLU A 301 10.27 1.03 -24.26
CA GLU A 301 10.58 0.04 -23.25
C GLU A 301 9.30 -0.62 -22.72
N TRP A 302 9.28 -1.94 -22.72
CA TRP A 302 8.23 -2.75 -22.13
C TRP A 302 8.79 -3.56 -20.97
N TYR A 303 8.10 -3.55 -19.86
CA TYR A 303 8.41 -4.27 -18.63
C TYR A 303 7.96 -5.71 -18.72
N VAL A 304 8.81 -6.68 -18.31
CA VAL A 304 8.51 -8.11 -18.40
C VAL A 304 8.18 -8.67 -17.03
N GLN A 305 6.96 -8.41 -16.56
CA GLN A 305 6.52 -8.85 -15.24
C GLN A 305 6.51 -10.37 -15.13
N GLY A 306 7.06 -10.87 -14.04
CA GLY A 306 7.15 -12.32 -13.77
C GLY A 306 8.52 -12.91 -14.00
N MET A 307 9.41 -12.19 -14.72
CA MET A 307 10.76 -12.60 -15.10
C MET A 307 11.87 -11.86 -14.34
N SER A 308 11.58 -11.35 -13.13
CA SER A 308 12.62 -10.73 -12.29
C SER A 308 13.72 -11.74 -11.97
N THR A 309 14.98 -11.35 -12.16
CA THR A 309 16.14 -12.21 -11.93
C THR A 309 17.39 -11.39 -11.60
N SER A 310 18.40 -12.06 -11.07
CA SER A 310 19.76 -11.54 -10.95
C SER A 310 20.79 -12.42 -11.64
N LEU A 311 20.35 -13.33 -12.50
CA LEU A 311 21.23 -14.18 -13.32
C LEU A 311 22.15 -13.33 -14.19
N PRO A 312 23.33 -13.85 -14.60
CA PRO A 312 24.26 -13.16 -15.50
C PRO A 312 23.62 -12.77 -16.83
N GLU A 313 24.17 -11.75 -17.47
CA GLU A 313 23.63 -11.17 -18.70
C GLU A 313 23.43 -12.19 -19.82
N ASP A 314 24.41 -13.05 -20.08
CA ASP A 314 24.32 -14.12 -21.09
C ASP A 314 23.11 -15.02 -20.86
N VAL A 315 22.87 -15.41 -19.61
CA VAL A 315 21.71 -16.24 -19.23
C VAL A 315 20.41 -15.47 -19.39
N GLN A 316 20.41 -14.17 -19.10
CA GLN A 316 19.21 -13.34 -19.31
C GLN A 316 18.79 -13.32 -20.78
N TRP A 317 19.74 -13.13 -21.71
CA TRP A 317 19.45 -13.18 -23.15
C TRP A 317 18.85 -14.51 -23.57
N GLU A 318 19.42 -15.64 -23.14
CA GLU A 318 18.89 -16.97 -23.47
C GLU A 318 17.47 -17.18 -22.92
N MET A 319 17.25 -16.88 -21.62
CA MET A 319 15.98 -17.17 -20.98
C MET A 319 14.84 -16.28 -21.49
N TYR A 320 15.09 -14.99 -21.80
CA TYR A 320 14.06 -14.14 -22.36
C TYR A 320 13.68 -14.58 -23.78
N ARG A 321 14.67 -14.95 -24.61
CA ARG A 321 14.45 -15.40 -25.98
C ARG A 321 13.77 -16.80 -26.09
N SER A 322 13.71 -17.55 -25.02
CA SER A 322 12.95 -18.83 -24.96
C SER A 322 11.45 -18.64 -24.71
N VAL A 323 10.99 -17.42 -24.39
CA VAL A 323 9.56 -17.12 -24.12
C VAL A 323 8.84 -16.82 -25.44
N PRO A 324 7.63 -17.37 -25.68
CA PRO A 324 6.81 -17.05 -26.85
C PRO A 324 6.58 -15.54 -26.99
N GLY A 325 6.74 -15.03 -28.24
CA GLY A 325 6.67 -13.62 -28.56
C GLY A 325 7.93 -12.82 -28.23
N LEU A 326 8.94 -13.41 -27.57
CA LEU A 326 10.20 -12.76 -27.22
C LEU A 326 11.43 -13.36 -27.91
N ARG A 327 11.27 -14.25 -28.87
CA ARG A 327 12.38 -14.99 -29.52
C ARG A 327 13.45 -14.10 -30.13
N ARG A 328 13.09 -12.91 -30.55
CA ARG A 328 14.00 -11.92 -31.18
C ARG A 328 14.13 -10.66 -30.33
N CYS A 329 13.78 -10.75 -29.03
CA CYS A 329 13.76 -9.57 -28.18
C CYS A 329 15.16 -8.95 -28.02
N GLU A 330 15.17 -7.62 -27.94
CA GLU A 330 16.33 -6.81 -27.58
C GLU A 330 16.10 -6.23 -26.18
N LEU A 331 17.01 -6.58 -25.26
CA LEU A 331 16.97 -6.08 -23.89
C LEU A 331 17.55 -4.66 -23.85
N THR A 332 16.72 -3.67 -23.55
CA THR A 332 17.18 -2.28 -23.38
C THR A 332 17.78 -2.06 -21.99
N ARG A 333 17.33 -2.82 -21.00
CA ARG A 333 17.86 -2.84 -19.63
C ARG A 333 17.83 -4.26 -19.09
N LEU A 334 18.93 -4.65 -18.45
CA LEU A 334 19.03 -5.96 -17.80
C LEU A 334 18.18 -6.00 -16.52
N ALA A 335 17.73 -7.19 -16.18
CA ALA A 335 17.20 -7.49 -14.85
C ALA A 335 18.31 -7.47 -13.81
N TYR A 336 17.99 -7.08 -12.58
CA TYR A 336 18.96 -7.05 -11.49
C TYR A 336 18.28 -7.25 -10.13
N ALA A 337 19.06 -7.68 -9.15
CA ALA A 337 18.71 -7.56 -7.75
C ALA A 337 19.35 -6.31 -7.15
N ILE A 338 18.69 -5.70 -6.17
CA ILE A 338 19.25 -4.62 -5.36
C ILE A 338 19.16 -5.01 -3.90
N GLU A 339 20.27 -4.89 -3.18
CA GLU A 339 20.33 -4.97 -1.73
C GLU A 339 20.45 -3.58 -1.11
N TYR A 340 19.84 -3.39 0.06
CA TYR A 340 19.79 -2.11 0.75
C TYR A 340 19.59 -2.30 2.25
N ASP A 341 19.94 -1.26 3.04
CA ASP A 341 19.71 -1.24 4.47
C ASP A 341 18.28 -0.77 4.80
N CYS A 342 17.70 -1.34 5.85
CA CYS A 342 16.46 -0.89 6.48
C CYS A 342 16.56 -1.00 8.01
N ILE A 343 15.70 -0.28 8.74
CA ILE A 343 15.62 -0.35 10.21
C ILE A 343 14.71 -1.49 10.66
N ASP A 344 14.74 -1.78 11.94
CA ASP A 344 13.70 -2.57 12.59
C ASP A 344 12.51 -1.66 12.93
N SER A 345 11.41 -1.83 12.23
CA SER A 345 10.21 -0.97 12.40
C SER A 345 9.56 -1.05 13.78
N ARG A 346 9.93 -2.03 14.62
CA ARG A 346 9.51 -2.10 16.03
C ARG A 346 10.11 -0.99 16.90
N GLN A 347 11.09 -0.25 16.38
CA GLN A 347 11.62 0.97 17.02
C GLN A 347 10.76 2.21 16.77
N LEU A 348 9.62 2.03 16.13
CA LEU A 348 8.68 3.11 15.82
C LEU A 348 7.38 2.97 16.62
N ARG A 349 6.77 4.12 16.91
CA ARG A 349 5.39 4.23 17.39
C ARG A 349 4.41 3.95 16.23
N PRO A 350 3.16 3.65 16.48
CA PRO A 350 2.13 3.55 15.42
C PRO A 350 1.95 4.85 14.60
N THR A 351 2.43 5.98 15.11
CA THR A 351 2.53 7.27 14.40
C THR A 351 3.67 7.34 13.40
N LEU A 352 4.51 6.30 13.33
CA LEU A 352 5.78 6.20 12.60
C LEU A 352 6.90 7.11 13.15
N GLU A 353 6.72 7.71 14.32
CA GLU A 353 7.77 8.39 15.07
C GLU A 353 8.70 7.38 15.78
N SER A 354 9.97 7.70 15.88
CA SER A 354 10.93 6.94 16.68
C SER A 354 10.51 6.81 18.15
N LEU A 355 10.77 5.67 18.76
CA LEU A 355 10.59 5.49 20.22
C LEU A 355 11.59 6.33 21.01
N ASP A 356 12.83 6.43 20.53
CA ASP A 356 13.97 6.99 21.27
C ASP A 356 14.31 8.43 20.88
N VAL A 357 14.00 8.84 19.62
CA VAL A 357 14.32 10.18 19.11
C VAL A 357 13.03 10.91 18.75
N ARG A 358 12.67 11.88 19.57
CA ARG A 358 11.47 12.69 19.34
C ARG A 358 11.60 13.58 18.10
N GLY A 359 10.51 13.72 17.35
CA GLY A 359 10.47 14.50 16.13
C GLY A 359 11.11 13.82 14.93
N LEU A 360 11.60 12.59 15.07
CA LEU A 360 12.16 11.79 13.97
C LEU A 360 11.18 10.70 13.53
N PHE A 361 10.74 10.79 12.28
CA PHE A 361 9.78 9.86 11.68
C PHE A 361 10.42 9.06 10.54
N PHE A 362 9.85 7.89 10.24
CA PHE A 362 10.34 7.02 9.18
C PHE A 362 9.18 6.55 8.30
N ALA A 363 9.38 6.50 6.99
CA ALA A 363 8.34 6.08 6.05
C ALA A 363 8.89 5.34 4.83
N GLY A 364 8.14 4.33 4.39
CA GLY A 364 8.43 3.58 3.18
C GLY A 364 9.36 2.39 3.38
N GLN A 365 10.19 2.09 2.39
CA GLN A 365 11.01 0.87 2.37
C GLN A 365 12.05 0.80 3.48
N ILE A 366 12.46 1.92 4.02
CA ILE A 366 13.36 1.94 5.19
C ILE A 366 12.74 1.22 6.40
N ASN A 367 11.41 1.17 6.51
CA ASN A 367 10.67 0.44 7.54
C ASN A 367 10.49 -1.05 7.20
N GLY A 368 11.14 -1.54 6.15
CA GLY A 368 11.05 -2.94 5.72
C GLY A 368 9.85 -3.28 4.86
N THR A 369 9.15 -2.31 4.28
CA THR A 369 8.06 -2.57 3.31
C THR A 369 8.59 -2.69 1.88
N SER A 370 7.77 -3.26 0.98
CA SER A 370 8.08 -3.37 -0.45
C SER A 370 6.84 -3.08 -1.29
N GLY A 371 6.72 -1.84 -1.76
CA GLY A 371 5.67 -1.37 -2.67
C GLY A 371 5.50 0.14 -2.61
N TYR A 372 5.08 0.73 -3.71
CA TYR A 372 4.88 2.18 -3.84
C TYR A 372 3.73 2.67 -2.97
N GLU A 373 2.66 1.90 -2.90
CA GLU A 373 1.44 2.22 -2.17
C GLU A 373 1.65 2.14 -0.66
N GLU A 374 2.38 1.12 -0.20
CA GLU A 374 2.80 1.00 1.21
C GLU A 374 3.72 2.16 1.61
N ALA A 375 4.61 2.57 0.69
CA ALA A 375 5.50 3.70 0.93
C ALA A 375 4.74 5.02 1.00
N ALA A 376 3.85 5.27 0.05
CA ALA A 376 3.01 6.47 -0.01
C ALA A 376 2.10 6.60 1.23
N ALA A 377 1.44 5.50 1.63
CA ALA A 377 0.58 5.45 2.81
C ALA A 377 1.34 5.79 4.11
N GLN A 378 2.54 5.21 4.29
CA GLN A 378 3.41 5.56 5.42
C GLN A 378 3.88 7.01 5.32
N GLY A 379 4.22 7.49 4.12
CA GLY A 379 4.64 8.86 3.89
C GLY A 379 3.60 9.88 4.31
N LEU A 380 2.35 9.70 3.88
CA LEU A 380 1.23 10.55 4.26
C LEU A 380 1.05 10.58 5.79
N LEU A 381 0.99 9.41 6.43
CA LEU A 381 0.78 9.31 7.87
C LEU A 381 1.95 9.92 8.65
N ALA A 382 3.19 9.63 8.27
CA ALA A 382 4.38 10.19 8.91
C ALA A 382 4.45 11.71 8.73
N GLY A 383 4.17 12.22 7.52
CA GLY A 383 4.14 13.65 7.23
C GLY A 383 3.05 14.39 8.01
N MET A 384 1.85 13.81 8.09
CA MET A 384 0.74 14.35 8.88
C MET A 384 1.09 14.38 10.38
N ASN A 385 1.63 13.29 10.93
CA ASN A 385 2.01 13.23 12.34
C ASN A 385 3.22 14.13 12.65
N ALA A 386 4.20 14.23 11.74
CA ALA A 386 5.29 15.19 11.87
C ALA A 386 4.76 16.63 11.92
N ALA A 387 3.77 16.95 11.06
CA ALA A 387 3.12 18.27 11.09
C ALA A 387 2.37 18.53 12.40
N LEU A 388 1.59 17.59 12.88
CA LEU A 388 0.89 17.68 14.16
C LEU A 388 1.87 17.88 15.31
N THR A 389 2.98 17.14 15.33
CA THR A 389 4.04 17.29 16.34
C THR A 389 4.68 18.67 16.29
N ALA A 390 5.04 19.18 15.11
CA ALA A 390 5.61 20.53 14.95
C ALA A 390 4.66 21.64 15.37
N LEU A 391 3.35 21.40 15.24
CA LEU A 391 2.27 22.32 15.65
C LEU A 391 1.86 22.15 17.12
N GLY A 392 2.45 21.23 17.87
CA GLY A 392 2.09 20.93 19.26
C GLY A 392 0.70 20.32 19.43
N LYS A 393 0.19 19.64 18.39
CA LYS A 393 -1.10 18.96 18.39
C LYS A 393 -0.93 17.45 18.67
N PRO A 394 -1.95 16.77 19.21
CA PRO A 394 -1.90 15.33 19.43
C PRO A 394 -1.75 14.56 18.11
N PRO A 395 -0.93 13.50 18.08
CA PRO A 395 -0.74 12.69 16.90
C PRO A 395 -1.98 11.83 16.61
N ILE A 396 -2.13 11.40 15.35
CA ILE A 396 -3.18 10.51 14.88
C ILE A 396 -2.62 9.10 14.72
N VAL A 397 -3.32 8.14 15.30
CA VAL A 397 -3.10 6.70 15.09
C VAL A 397 -4.33 6.12 14.41
N LEU A 398 -4.14 5.54 13.24
CA LEU A 398 -5.19 4.79 12.56
C LEU A 398 -5.21 3.36 13.09
N THR A 399 -6.38 2.90 13.51
CA THR A 399 -6.54 1.54 14.03
C THR A 399 -6.79 0.53 12.91
N ARG A 400 -6.62 -0.77 13.22
CA ARG A 400 -6.80 -1.88 12.27
C ARG A 400 -8.23 -2.01 11.73
N ASP A 401 -9.21 -1.53 12.47
CA ASP A 401 -10.62 -1.50 12.06
C ASP A 401 -11.02 -0.23 11.31
N GLN A 402 -10.16 0.80 11.29
CA GLN A 402 -10.39 2.05 10.58
C GLN A 402 -9.79 2.05 9.17
N ALA A 403 -8.60 1.44 8.98
CA ALA A 403 -7.87 1.56 7.72
C ALA A 403 -6.91 0.40 7.46
N TYR A 404 -6.67 0.09 6.18
CA TYR A 404 -5.52 -0.72 5.75
C TYR A 404 -4.19 -0.06 6.12
N ILE A 405 -4.13 1.29 6.12
CA ILE A 405 -2.97 2.05 6.64
C ILE A 405 -2.76 1.71 8.12
N GLY A 406 -3.83 1.61 8.92
CA GLY A 406 -3.76 1.19 10.31
C GLY A 406 -3.28 -0.26 10.47
N VAL A 407 -3.76 -1.19 9.64
CA VAL A 407 -3.26 -2.57 9.61
C VAL A 407 -1.77 -2.61 9.28
N LEU A 408 -1.33 -1.84 8.27
CA LEU A 408 0.07 -1.73 7.85
C LEU A 408 0.96 -1.24 9.00
N THR A 409 0.60 -0.12 9.63
CA THR A 409 1.43 0.49 10.69
C THR A 409 1.46 -0.35 11.95
N ASP A 410 0.31 -0.95 12.34
CA ASP A 410 0.26 -1.87 13.48
C ASP A 410 1.14 -3.12 13.23
N ASP A 411 1.03 -3.76 12.06
CA ASP A 411 1.87 -4.92 11.74
C ASP A 411 3.37 -4.57 11.80
N LEU A 412 3.78 -3.42 11.26
CA LEU A 412 5.17 -2.97 11.25
C LEU A 412 5.69 -2.70 12.67
N THR A 413 4.93 -1.96 13.47
CA THR A 413 5.43 -1.47 14.76
C THR A 413 5.28 -2.48 15.90
N THR A 414 4.36 -3.46 15.77
CA THR A 414 4.14 -4.49 16.80
C THR A 414 4.84 -5.81 16.47
N LYS A 415 4.65 -6.34 15.26
CA LYS A 415 5.24 -7.62 14.83
C LYS A 415 6.63 -7.46 14.24
N GLY A 416 6.90 -6.30 13.63
CA GLY A 416 8.07 -6.11 12.78
C GLY A 416 7.98 -6.95 11.51
N THR A 417 9.09 -7.06 10.81
CA THR A 417 9.16 -7.86 9.57
C THR A 417 10.52 -8.51 9.42
N ASP A 418 10.54 -9.80 9.19
CA ASP A 418 11.77 -10.58 8.91
C ASP A 418 12.04 -10.69 7.41
N GLU A 419 11.08 -10.33 6.57
CA GLU A 419 11.15 -10.26 5.10
C GLU A 419 10.45 -8.98 4.62
N PRO A 420 10.74 -8.46 3.40
CA PRO A 420 10.06 -7.26 2.90
C PRO A 420 8.53 -7.41 2.93
N TYR A 421 7.91 -6.55 3.76
CA TYR A 421 6.47 -6.58 4.01
C TYR A 421 5.68 -6.14 2.79
N ARG A 422 4.59 -6.83 2.50
CA ARG A 422 3.55 -6.43 1.54
C ARG A 422 2.18 -6.47 2.18
N MET A 423 1.38 -5.44 1.89
CA MET A 423 -0.02 -5.43 2.27
C MET A 423 -0.80 -6.44 1.42
N MET A 424 -1.64 -7.23 2.08
CA MET A 424 -2.52 -8.22 1.47
C MET A 424 -3.89 -8.17 2.15
N THR A 425 -4.95 -8.50 1.42
CA THR A 425 -6.31 -8.53 1.96
C THR A 425 -6.49 -9.54 3.11
N SER A 426 -5.65 -10.57 3.16
CA SER A 426 -5.64 -11.56 4.26
C SER A 426 -5.09 -11.02 5.58
N ARG A 427 -4.39 -9.87 5.57
CA ARG A 427 -3.87 -9.24 6.79
C ARG A 427 -4.92 -8.39 7.51
N ALA A 428 -5.98 -7.98 6.81
CA ALA A 428 -7.07 -7.18 7.35
C ALA A 428 -8.20 -8.10 7.83
N GLU A 429 -8.43 -8.14 9.14
CA GLU A 429 -9.48 -8.90 9.79
C GLU A 429 -10.87 -8.35 9.41
N HIS A 430 -10.96 -7.03 9.25
CA HIS A 430 -12.19 -6.29 9.00
C HIS A 430 -12.36 -5.83 7.54
N ARG A 431 -11.86 -6.63 6.57
CA ARG A 431 -11.80 -6.25 5.16
C ARG A 431 -13.14 -5.88 4.52
N LEU A 432 -14.28 -6.37 5.02
CA LEU A 432 -15.60 -5.99 4.52
C LEU A 432 -15.98 -4.56 4.94
N SER A 433 -15.53 -4.10 6.09
CA SER A 433 -15.67 -2.70 6.53
C SER A 433 -14.60 -1.79 5.89
N LEU A 434 -13.43 -2.33 5.53
CA LEU A 434 -12.28 -1.60 4.98
C LEU A 434 -12.23 -1.64 3.45
N ARG A 435 -13.37 -1.50 2.78
CA ARG A 435 -13.41 -1.52 1.32
C ARG A 435 -12.77 -0.26 0.71
N GLN A 436 -12.28 -0.41 -0.53
CA GLN A 436 -11.73 0.74 -1.27
C GLN A 436 -12.79 1.79 -1.64
N ASP A 437 -14.04 1.35 -1.86
CA ASP A 437 -15.17 2.20 -2.27
C ASP A 437 -15.68 3.13 -1.16
N ASN A 438 -15.43 2.78 0.11
CA ASN A 438 -15.87 3.55 1.27
C ASN A 438 -14.73 4.23 2.05
N ALA A 439 -13.54 4.31 1.49
CA ALA A 439 -12.38 4.88 2.19
C ALA A 439 -12.60 6.35 2.59
N ASP A 440 -13.27 7.12 1.72
CA ASP A 440 -13.65 8.52 1.97
C ASP A 440 -14.59 8.64 3.19
N LEU A 441 -15.61 7.80 3.27
CA LEU A 441 -16.57 7.80 4.40
C LEU A 441 -15.91 7.49 5.74
N ARG A 442 -14.78 6.73 5.74
CA ARG A 442 -14.05 6.35 6.95
C ARG A 442 -12.99 7.37 7.37
N LEU A 443 -12.28 7.99 6.42
CA LEU A 443 -11.00 8.65 6.67
C LEU A 443 -10.98 10.15 6.37
N THR A 444 -11.84 10.65 5.47
CA THR A 444 -11.76 12.07 5.05
C THR A 444 -11.99 13.03 6.23
N ARG A 445 -12.93 12.73 7.13
CA ARG A 445 -13.18 13.56 8.31
C ARG A 445 -11.96 13.63 9.23
N ILE A 446 -11.29 12.51 9.47
CA ILE A 446 -10.08 12.45 10.31
C ILE A 446 -8.99 13.37 9.73
N ALA A 447 -8.75 13.29 8.43
CA ALA A 447 -7.75 14.12 7.76
C ALA A 447 -8.16 15.60 7.67
N TYR A 448 -9.45 15.89 7.53
CA TYR A 448 -9.97 17.25 7.54
C TYR A 448 -9.81 17.93 8.90
N GLU A 449 -10.12 17.24 9.98
CA GLU A 449 -9.95 17.73 11.35
C GLU A 449 -8.46 17.93 11.71
N ALA A 450 -7.58 17.08 11.14
CA ALA A 450 -6.13 17.27 11.24
C ALA A 450 -5.62 18.51 10.48
N GLY A 451 -6.37 19.01 9.50
CA GLY A 451 -6.00 20.12 8.63
C GLY A 451 -5.30 19.73 7.33
N LEU A 452 -5.37 18.43 6.94
CA LEU A 452 -4.75 17.92 5.71
C LEU A 452 -5.73 17.85 4.53
N ALA A 453 -6.92 17.27 4.74
CA ALA A 453 -7.92 17.19 3.68
C ALA A 453 -8.64 18.52 3.48
N THR A 454 -8.97 18.83 2.22
CA THR A 454 -9.63 20.09 1.86
C THR A 454 -11.13 20.10 2.22
N ARG A 455 -11.70 21.29 2.37
CA ARG A 455 -13.14 21.48 2.56
C ARG A 455 -13.96 20.86 1.43
N GLU A 456 -13.54 21.03 0.17
CA GLU A 456 -14.21 20.45 -0.98
C GLU A 456 -14.30 18.92 -0.87
N ARG A 457 -13.21 18.27 -0.44
CA ARG A 457 -13.19 16.80 -0.22
C ARG A 457 -14.18 16.41 0.87
N MET A 458 -14.22 17.14 1.97
CA MET A 458 -15.15 16.89 3.06
C MET A 458 -16.61 17.06 2.62
N GLU A 459 -16.94 18.14 1.89
CA GLU A 459 -18.30 18.39 1.37
C GLU A 459 -18.75 17.27 0.39
N ARG A 460 -17.86 16.75 -0.46
CA ARG A 460 -18.16 15.60 -1.33
C ARG A 460 -18.45 14.34 -0.54
N THR A 461 -17.67 14.09 0.50
CA THR A 461 -17.87 12.92 1.38
C THR A 461 -19.20 13.02 2.14
N GLU A 462 -19.53 14.18 2.67
CA GLU A 462 -20.82 14.42 3.37
C GLU A 462 -22.02 14.28 2.43
N ARG A 463 -21.90 14.77 1.18
CA ARG A 463 -22.93 14.60 0.16
C ARG A 463 -23.15 13.12 -0.14
N LYS A 464 -22.09 12.35 -0.38
CA LYS A 464 -22.17 10.89 -0.61
C LYS A 464 -22.83 10.18 0.56
N ALA A 465 -22.46 10.52 1.80
CA ALA A 465 -23.06 9.94 3.00
C ALA A 465 -24.56 10.25 3.13
N SER A 466 -24.93 11.52 2.91
CA SER A 466 -26.32 11.97 2.94
C SER A 466 -27.18 11.32 1.86
N GLU A 467 -26.71 11.30 0.61
CA GLU A 467 -27.42 10.66 -0.51
C GLU A 467 -27.57 9.16 -0.28
N THR A 468 -26.55 8.48 0.25
CA THR A 468 -26.64 7.05 0.61
C THR A 468 -27.71 6.80 1.66
N ALA A 469 -27.75 7.61 2.72
CA ALA A 469 -28.74 7.47 3.78
C ALA A 469 -30.17 7.74 3.28
N GLN A 470 -30.36 8.75 2.43
CA GLN A 470 -31.65 9.05 1.80
C GLN A 470 -32.12 7.91 0.91
N LEU A 471 -31.24 7.42 0.01
CA LEU A 471 -31.57 6.29 -0.87
C LEU A 471 -31.94 5.02 -0.09
N LEU A 472 -31.18 4.67 0.96
CA LEU A 472 -31.53 3.55 1.86
C LEU A 472 -32.89 3.74 2.52
N GLY A 473 -33.23 4.98 2.91
CA GLY A 473 -34.54 5.34 3.45
C GLY A 473 -35.69 5.14 2.45
N GLU A 474 -35.47 5.50 1.19
CA GLU A 474 -36.45 5.31 0.11
C GLU A 474 -36.60 3.82 -0.24
N LEU A 475 -35.52 3.06 -0.38
CA LEU A 475 -35.56 1.63 -0.63
C LEU A 475 -36.32 0.84 0.44
N ARG A 476 -36.22 1.25 1.72
CA ARG A 476 -36.99 0.63 2.80
C ARG A 476 -38.49 0.93 2.75
N LYS A 477 -38.88 2.08 2.22
CA LYS A 477 -40.28 2.49 2.08
C LYS A 477 -40.96 1.94 0.82
N ALA A 478 -40.20 1.79 -0.26
CA ALA A 478 -40.72 1.33 -1.55
C ALA A 478 -41.20 -0.12 -1.46
N LYS A 479 -42.47 -0.35 -1.81
CA LYS A 479 -43.10 -1.67 -1.85
C LYS A 479 -43.79 -1.89 -3.19
N TYR A 480 -43.63 -3.09 -3.72
CA TYR A 480 -44.24 -3.52 -4.98
C TYR A 480 -45.28 -4.59 -4.70
N THR A 481 -46.50 -4.38 -5.23
CA THR A 481 -47.57 -5.36 -5.14
C THR A 481 -47.46 -6.39 -6.29
N PRO A 482 -47.78 -7.68 -6.03
CA PRO A 482 -47.85 -8.69 -7.05
C PRO A 482 -48.83 -8.24 -8.17
N GLY A 483 -48.42 -8.45 -9.41
CA GLY A 483 -49.18 -8.07 -10.58
C GLY A 483 -48.34 -8.17 -11.87
N VAL A 484 -48.94 -7.92 -13.01
CA VAL A 484 -48.29 -8.07 -14.31
C VAL A 484 -46.98 -7.31 -14.37
N THR A 485 -46.97 -6.04 -13.98
CA THR A 485 -45.76 -5.19 -14.07
C THR A 485 -44.57 -5.74 -13.25
N LEU A 486 -44.81 -6.19 -12.01
CA LEU A 486 -43.75 -6.75 -11.17
C LEU A 486 -43.29 -8.12 -11.68
N ASN A 487 -44.25 -8.98 -12.07
CA ASN A 487 -43.93 -10.33 -12.52
C ASN A 487 -43.23 -10.34 -13.87
N ASP A 488 -43.65 -9.49 -14.82
CA ASP A 488 -42.97 -9.29 -16.11
C ASP A 488 -41.52 -8.81 -15.90
N TRP A 489 -41.31 -7.87 -14.94
CA TRP A 489 -39.98 -7.42 -14.58
C TRP A 489 -39.13 -8.52 -13.93
N LEU A 490 -39.72 -9.32 -13.01
CA LEU A 490 -39.06 -10.47 -12.41
C LEU A 490 -38.68 -11.52 -13.44
N GLU A 491 -39.56 -11.86 -14.36
CA GLU A 491 -39.27 -12.78 -15.45
C GLU A 491 -38.14 -12.28 -16.35
N LYS A 492 -38.15 -10.99 -16.73
CA LYS A 492 -37.07 -10.34 -17.49
C LYS A 492 -35.70 -10.48 -16.80
N HIS A 493 -35.69 -10.46 -15.47
CA HIS A 493 -34.47 -10.61 -14.67
C HIS A 493 -34.22 -12.05 -14.16
N HIS A 494 -34.87 -13.04 -14.76
CA HIS A 494 -34.74 -14.46 -14.43
C HIS A 494 -35.02 -14.78 -12.95
N GLN A 495 -36.01 -14.08 -12.36
CA GLN A 495 -36.43 -14.24 -10.98
C GLN A 495 -37.80 -14.95 -10.89
N PRO A 496 -38.05 -15.73 -9.85
CA PRO A 496 -39.36 -16.34 -9.64
C PRO A 496 -40.43 -15.27 -9.40
N GLU A 497 -41.67 -15.56 -9.87
CA GLU A 497 -42.83 -14.70 -9.67
C GLU A 497 -43.09 -14.40 -8.17
N ALA A 498 -43.56 -13.19 -7.91
CA ALA A 498 -43.94 -12.76 -6.57
C ALA A 498 -45.40 -13.15 -6.28
N GLN A 499 -45.62 -13.91 -5.22
CA GLN A 499 -46.95 -14.24 -4.71
C GLN A 499 -47.45 -13.22 -3.66
N ASN A 500 -46.51 -12.55 -3.00
CA ASN A 500 -46.76 -11.53 -1.97
C ASN A 500 -46.06 -10.23 -2.35
N GLY A 501 -46.48 -9.12 -1.71
CA GLY A 501 -45.78 -7.84 -1.85
C GLY A 501 -44.34 -7.93 -1.41
N LEU A 502 -43.44 -7.33 -2.18
CA LEU A 502 -41.99 -7.30 -1.93
C LEU A 502 -41.54 -5.86 -1.74
N SER A 503 -40.67 -5.62 -0.80
CA SER A 503 -39.97 -4.33 -0.67
C SER A 503 -38.81 -4.23 -1.67
N ALA A 504 -38.41 -3.00 -1.98
CA ALA A 504 -37.21 -2.77 -2.80
C ALA A 504 -35.96 -3.41 -2.19
N VAL A 505 -35.85 -3.40 -0.86
CA VAL A 505 -34.76 -4.04 -0.11
C VAL A 505 -34.76 -5.56 -0.31
N GLU A 506 -35.94 -6.22 -0.24
CA GLU A 506 -36.03 -7.68 -0.45
C GLU A 506 -35.66 -8.06 -1.88
N LEU A 507 -36.05 -7.26 -2.88
CA LEU A 507 -35.63 -7.45 -4.26
C LEU A 507 -34.13 -7.29 -4.40
N LEU A 508 -33.55 -6.21 -3.85
CA LEU A 508 -32.13 -5.91 -3.97
C LEU A 508 -31.23 -6.92 -3.23
N LYS A 509 -31.72 -7.60 -2.20
CA LYS A 509 -31.01 -8.70 -1.53
C LYS A 509 -30.80 -9.93 -2.43
N ARG A 510 -31.54 -10.05 -3.54
CA ARG A 510 -31.33 -11.16 -4.50
C ARG A 510 -30.03 -10.94 -5.26
N PRO A 511 -29.17 -11.97 -5.42
CA PRO A 511 -27.83 -11.80 -5.99
C PRO A 511 -27.80 -11.13 -7.38
N GLU A 512 -28.68 -11.55 -8.28
CA GLU A 512 -28.71 -11.07 -9.67
C GLU A 512 -29.37 -9.68 -9.83
N ILE A 513 -30.13 -9.22 -8.82
CA ILE A 513 -30.78 -7.90 -8.89
C ILE A 513 -29.78 -6.82 -8.47
N THR A 514 -29.53 -5.89 -9.37
CA THR A 514 -28.72 -4.69 -9.12
C THR A 514 -29.62 -3.49 -8.85
N LEU A 515 -29.04 -2.45 -8.24
CA LEU A 515 -29.76 -1.18 -8.04
C LEU A 515 -30.13 -0.54 -9.40
N SER A 516 -29.29 -0.72 -10.41
CA SER A 516 -29.55 -0.28 -11.80
C SER A 516 -30.78 -0.98 -12.40
N ALA A 517 -30.94 -2.29 -12.18
CA ALA A 517 -32.13 -3.03 -12.60
C ALA A 517 -33.37 -2.56 -11.83
N LEU A 518 -33.23 -2.35 -10.52
CA LEU A 518 -34.34 -1.86 -9.67
C LEU A 518 -34.81 -0.45 -10.08
N ALA A 519 -33.94 0.38 -10.65
CA ALA A 519 -34.28 1.70 -11.18
C ALA A 519 -35.19 1.65 -12.42
N GLU A 520 -35.48 0.48 -12.97
CA GLU A 520 -36.54 0.30 -13.97
C GLU A 520 -37.94 0.34 -13.33
N LEU A 521 -38.08 -0.18 -12.10
CA LEU A 521 -39.31 -0.11 -11.31
C LEU A 521 -39.45 1.18 -10.49
N SER A 522 -38.33 1.77 -10.10
CA SER A 522 -38.23 2.98 -9.29
C SER A 522 -37.26 3.98 -9.92
N PRO A 523 -37.71 4.74 -10.95
CA PRO A 523 -36.84 5.67 -11.68
C PRO A 523 -36.18 6.76 -10.82
N GLU A 524 -36.79 7.08 -9.68
CA GLU A 524 -36.27 8.03 -8.67
C GLU A 524 -34.90 7.63 -8.11
N ILE A 525 -34.50 6.36 -8.18
CA ILE A 525 -33.14 5.89 -7.81
C ILE A 525 -32.07 6.62 -8.64
N ARG A 526 -32.39 6.98 -9.90
CA ARG A 526 -31.44 7.61 -10.83
C ARG A 526 -31.03 9.04 -10.44
N GLN A 527 -31.79 9.68 -9.54
CA GLN A 527 -31.46 11.04 -9.07
C GLN A 527 -30.24 11.05 -8.12
N PHE A 528 -29.92 9.92 -7.52
CA PHE A 528 -28.78 9.78 -6.61
C PHE A 528 -27.48 9.54 -7.39
N GLY A 529 -26.38 10.08 -6.89
CA GLY A 529 -25.06 9.89 -7.49
C GLY A 529 -24.63 8.40 -7.51
N LYS A 530 -23.91 7.99 -8.55
CA LYS A 530 -23.39 6.60 -8.65
C LYS A 530 -22.65 6.12 -7.39
N PRO A 531 -21.77 6.93 -6.74
CA PRO A 531 -21.10 6.51 -5.50
C PRO A 531 -22.08 6.21 -4.35
N ALA A 532 -23.18 6.96 -4.26
CA ALA A 532 -24.21 6.69 -3.24
C ALA A 532 -25.01 5.44 -3.57
N GLN A 533 -25.34 5.22 -4.84
CA GLN A 533 -26.01 4.01 -5.31
C GLN A 533 -25.18 2.76 -5.00
N GLU A 534 -23.87 2.78 -5.28
CA GLU A 534 -22.94 1.68 -4.97
C GLU A 534 -22.91 1.36 -3.47
N GLN A 535 -22.80 2.39 -2.62
CA GLN A 535 -22.83 2.21 -1.16
C GLN A 535 -24.15 1.63 -0.66
N ALA A 536 -25.27 2.10 -1.19
CA ALA A 536 -26.59 1.60 -0.82
C ALA A 536 -26.77 0.12 -1.23
N GLU A 537 -26.38 -0.25 -2.44
CA GLU A 537 -26.44 -1.64 -2.93
C GLU A 537 -25.61 -2.57 -2.05
N ILE A 538 -24.34 -2.21 -1.77
CA ILE A 538 -23.46 -3.01 -0.91
C ILE A 538 -24.03 -3.11 0.51
N SER A 539 -24.54 -2.02 1.06
CA SER A 539 -25.12 -2.00 2.41
C SER A 539 -26.30 -2.96 2.55
N VAL A 540 -27.17 -3.01 1.53
CA VAL A 540 -28.34 -3.92 1.53
C VAL A 540 -27.92 -5.38 1.33
N LYS A 541 -27.07 -5.65 0.33
CA LYS A 541 -26.66 -7.03 0.00
C LYS A 541 -25.82 -7.70 1.09
N TYR A 542 -25.02 -6.92 1.81
CA TYR A 542 -24.10 -7.42 2.83
C TYR A 542 -24.53 -7.08 4.27
N GLU A 543 -25.77 -6.62 4.49
CA GLU A 543 -26.30 -6.17 5.79
C GLU A 543 -25.95 -7.11 6.95
N GLY A 544 -26.32 -8.38 6.88
CA GLY A 544 -26.07 -9.33 7.97
C GLY A 544 -24.57 -9.65 8.20
N TYR A 545 -23.73 -9.52 7.17
CA TYR A 545 -22.28 -9.66 7.34
C TYR A 545 -21.66 -8.42 7.98
N LEU A 546 -22.14 -7.23 7.62
CA LEU A 546 -21.69 -5.97 8.20
C LEU A 546 -22.05 -5.89 9.70
N GLU A 547 -23.26 -6.25 10.09
CA GLU A 547 -23.70 -6.29 11.49
C GLU A 547 -22.85 -7.23 12.35
N ARG A 548 -22.54 -8.43 11.82
CA ARG A 548 -21.61 -9.36 12.50
C ARG A 548 -20.23 -8.76 12.64
N GLN A 549 -19.73 -8.09 11.62
CA GLN A 549 -18.41 -7.48 11.65
C GLN A 549 -18.35 -6.30 12.62
N GLU A 550 -19.39 -5.46 12.71
CA GLU A 550 -19.48 -4.39 13.70
C GLU A 550 -19.44 -4.92 15.14
N THR A 551 -20.06 -6.07 15.37
CA THR A 551 -19.99 -6.73 16.67
C THR A 551 -18.56 -7.16 17.00
N LEU A 552 -17.85 -7.77 16.04
CA LEU A 552 -16.44 -8.16 16.21
C LEU A 552 -15.53 -6.93 16.42
N ILE A 553 -15.77 -5.84 15.68
CA ILE A 553 -15.04 -4.58 15.85
C ILE A 553 -15.23 -4.01 17.26
N ARG A 554 -16.45 -4.00 17.78
CA ARG A 554 -16.71 -3.53 19.14
C ARG A 554 -15.92 -4.33 20.18
N HIS A 555 -15.90 -5.66 20.06
CA HIS A 555 -15.09 -6.51 20.94
C HIS A 555 -13.58 -6.23 20.79
N ALA A 556 -13.10 -6.07 19.56
CA ALA A 556 -11.69 -5.76 19.30
C ALA A 556 -11.30 -4.41 19.92
N ARG A 557 -12.15 -3.37 19.81
CA ARG A 557 -11.92 -2.06 20.43
C ARG A 557 -11.85 -2.16 21.96
N GLN A 558 -12.74 -2.91 22.59
CA GLN A 558 -12.68 -3.13 24.04
C GLN A 558 -11.34 -3.75 24.46
N MET A 559 -10.81 -4.69 23.68
CA MET A 559 -9.49 -5.27 23.93
C MET A 559 -8.35 -4.27 23.70
N GLU A 560 -8.46 -3.36 22.72
CA GLU A 560 -7.47 -2.28 22.50
C GLU A 560 -7.50 -1.24 23.64
N GLU A 561 -8.68 -0.88 24.13
CA GLU A 561 -8.87 0.05 25.24
C GLU A 561 -8.42 -0.53 26.58
N THR A 562 -8.33 -1.85 26.68
CA THR A 562 -7.80 -2.53 27.87
C THR A 562 -6.28 -2.46 27.85
N LEU A 563 -5.75 -1.38 28.43
CA LEU A 563 -4.31 -1.13 28.49
C LEU A 563 -3.63 -2.09 29.46
N LEU A 564 -2.43 -2.49 29.11
CA LEU A 564 -1.50 -3.25 29.95
C LEU A 564 -0.49 -2.27 30.55
N PRO A 565 -0.32 -2.22 31.89
CA PRO A 565 0.73 -1.41 32.53
C PRO A 565 2.10 -1.75 31.98
N GLU A 566 2.95 -0.75 31.78
CA GLU A 566 4.33 -0.96 31.29
C GLU A 566 5.17 -1.82 32.22
N ASP A 567 4.89 -1.74 33.52
CA ASP A 567 5.56 -2.46 34.61
C ASP A 567 4.86 -3.77 34.97
N LEU A 568 3.86 -4.24 34.19
CA LEU A 568 3.10 -5.46 34.49
C LEU A 568 4.05 -6.65 34.78
N PRO A 569 3.95 -7.28 35.98
CA PRO A 569 4.83 -8.37 36.37
C PRO A 569 4.36 -9.69 35.73
N TYR A 570 4.69 -9.90 34.45
CA TYR A 570 4.30 -11.11 33.72
C TYR A 570 4.77 -12.43 34.37
N GLU A 571 5.77 -12.36 35.22
CA GLU A 571 6.29 -13.51 35.97
C GLU A 571 5.30 -13.99 37.02
N GLU A 572 4.51 -13.08 37.59
CA GLU A 572 3.51 -13.33 38.63
C GLU A 572 2.16 -13.76 38.06
N VAL A 573 1.97 -13.62 36.74
CA VAL A 573 0.73 -14.02 36.08
C VAL A 573 0.66 -15.55 35.99
N THR A 574 -0.02 -16.15 36.97
CA THR A 574 -0.21 -17.61 37.02
C THR A 574 -1.14 -18.06 35.89
N GLY A 575 -0.73 -19.15 35.18
CA GLY A 575 -1.52 -19.71 34.07
C GLY A 575 -1.03 -19.31 32.67
N LEU A 576 -0.09 -18.37 32.56
CA LEU A 576 0.57 -18.09 31.26
C LEU A 576 1.53 -19.22 30.90
N ARG A 577 1.48 -19.66 29.65
CA ARG A 577 2.47 -20.60 29.08
C ARG A 577 3.84 -19.95 29.05
N ILE A 578 4.90 -20.75 29.21
CA ILE A 578 6.30 -20.27 29.28
C ILE A 578 6.65 -19.42 28.03
N GLU A 579 6.30 -19.90 26.82
CA GLU A 579 6.54 -19.18 25.58
C GLU A 579 5.83 -17.82 25.54
N ALA A 580 4.52 -17.79 25.89
CA ALA A 580 3.73 -16.58 25.93
C ALA A 580 4.31 -15.56 26.92
N ARG A 581 4.68 -16.02 28.13
CA ARG A 581 5.29 -15.18 29.17
C ARG A 581 6.58 -14.54 28.68
N GLN A 582 7.51 -15.32 28.11
CA GLN A 582 8.78 -14.81 27.59
C GLN A 582 8.59 -13.76 26.50
N LYS A 583 7.63 -13.98 25.59
CA LYS A 583 7.31 -13.03 24.51
C LYS A 583 6.66 -11.75 25.03
N LEU A 584 5.72 -11.86 25.95
CA LEU A 584 5.07 -10.72 26.59
C LEU A 584 6.08 -9.86 27.37
N MET A 585 6.98 -10.49 28.13
CA MET A 585 8.06 -9.79 28.84
C MET A 585 8.99 -9.04 27.89
N LYS A 586 9.33 -9.65 26.75
CA LYS A 586 10.23 -9.06 25.74
C LYS A 586 9.57 -7.91 24.99
N GLN A 587 8.30 -8.05 24.62
CA GLN A 587 7.61 -7.09 23.72
C GLN A 587 6.83 -6.01 24.47
N ARG A 588 6.48 -6.24 25.75
CA ARG A 588 5.73 -5.30 26.58
C ARG A 588 4.54 -4.66 25.84
N PRO A 589 3.56 -5.44 25.37
CA PRO A 589 2.45 -4.92 24.57
C PRO A 589 1.61 -3.93 25.39
N ARG A 590 1.12 -2.86 24.75
CA ARG A 590 0.39 -1.78 25.40
C ARG A 590 -1.06 -2.10 25.73
N SER A 591 -1.65 -3.10 25.06
CA SER A 591 -3.06 -3.50 25.23
C SER A 591 -3.23 -5.01 25.15
N LEU A 592 -4.37 -5.51 25.61
CA LEU A 592 -4.73 -6.92 25.45
C LEU A 592 -4.81 -7.32 23.98
N ALA A 593 -5.31 -6.44 23.10
CA ALA A 593 -5.34 -6.71 21.68
C ALA A 593 -3.93 -6.79 21.09
N ALA A 594 -3.01 -5.90 21.48
CA ALA A 594 -1.61 -5.99 21.08
C ALA A 594 -0.97 -7.31 21.55
N ALA A 595 -1.24 -7.72 22.79
CA ALA A 595 -0.78 -9.01 23.32
C ALA A 595 -1.30 -10.21 22.51
N SER A 596 -2.56 -10.20 22.11
CA SER A 596 -3.20 -11.27 21.33
C SER A 596 -2.58 -11.46 19.93
N ARG A 597 -1.96 -10.41 19.36
CA ARG A 597 -1.32 -10.43 18.04
C ARG A 597 0.12 -10.94 18.05
N ILE A 598 0.71 -11.14 19.24
CA ILE A 598 2.07 -11.67 19.37
C ILE A 598 2.09 -13.16 18.98
N PRO A 599 2.89 -13.58 17.99
CA PRO A 599 3.00 -14.99 17.62
C PRO A 599 3.45 -15.84 18.82
N GLY A 600 2.63 -16.84 19.19
CA GLY A 600 2.86 -17.70 20.36
C GLY A 600 2.07 -17.32 21.61
N VAL A 601 1.36 -16.19 21.63
CA VAL A 601 0.33 -15.86 22.63
C VAL A 601 -1.02 -16.37 22.09
N SER A 602 -1.66 -17.27 22.85
CA SER A 602 -2.96 -17.86 22.47
C SER A 602 -4.13 -17.09 23.08
N PRO A 603 -5.37 -17.31 22.61
CA PRO A 603 -6.56 -16.77 23.24
C PRO A 603 -6.70 -17.14 24.73
N ALA A 604 -6.20 -18.33 25.14
CA ALA A 604 -6.18 -18.73 26.54
C ALA A 604 -5.22 -17.87 27.38
N ASP A 605 -4.04 -17.53 26.84
CA ASP A 605 -3.10 -16.65 27.53
C ASP A 605 -3.67 -15.23 27.68
N VAL A 606 -4.41 -14.74 26.68
CA VAL A 606 -5.11 -13.44 26.73
C VAL A 606 -6.22 -13.46 27.79
N ALA A 607 -6.99 -14.53 27.89
CA ALA A 607 -8.00 -14.68 28.94
C ALA A 607 -7.39 -14.68 30.33
N VAL A 608 -6.24 -15.32 30.53
CA VAL A 608 -5.46 -15.29 31.79
C VAL A 608 -5.04 -13.85 32.13
N LEU A 609 -4.55 -13.09 31.15
CA LEU A 609 -4.19 -11.68 31.35
C LEU A 609 -5.41 -10.83 31.73
N MET A 610 -6.55 -11.04 31.10
CA MET A 610 -7.81 -10.33 31.45
C MET A 610 -8.18 -10.57 32.92
N VAL A 611 -8.23 -11.83 33.35
CA VAL A 611 -8.56 -12.19 34.73
C VAL A 611 -7.55 -11.60 35.73
N PHE A 612 -6.25 -11.58 35.36
CA PHE A 612 -5.22 -10.97 36.18
C PHE A 612 -5.45 -9.46 36.35
N LEU A 613 -5.73 -8.75 35.27
CA LEU A 613 -6.00 -7.31 35.29
C LEU A 613 -7.26 -6.96 36.10
N GLU A 614 -8.34 -7.74 35.97
CA GLU A 614 -9.57 -7.53 36.73
C GLU A 614 -9.34 -7.68 38.25
N LYS A 615 -8.56 -8.69 38.66
CA LYS A 615 -8.20 -8.90 40.06
C LYS A 615 -7.35 -7.76 40.65
N HIS A 616 -6.52 -7.11 39.82
CA HIS A 616 -5.63 -6.04 40.27
C HIS A 616 -6.25 -4.65 40.14
N LYS A 617 -7.27 -4.45 39.30
CA LYS A 617 -8.09 -3.21 39.28
C LYS A 617 -8.93 -3.00 40.54
N GLY A 618 -9.21 -4.06 41.29
CA GLY A 618 -9.95 -3.98 42.56
C GLY A 618 -9.09 -3.62 43.77
N ASN A 619 -7.76 -3.52 43.61
CA ASN A 619 -6.80 -3.25 44.69
C ASN A 619 -6.04 -1.92 44.55
N ALA A 620 -6.44 -1.05 43.59
CA ALA A 620 -5.83 0.28 43.38
C ALA A 620 -6.77 1.41 43.79
#